data_a7e45beacd0c3b153f6d88242264a46a
#
_entry.id   a7e45beacd0c3b153f6d88242264a46a
#
_cell.length_a   1.000
_cell.length_b   1.000
_cell.length_c   1.000
_cell.angle_alpha   90.00
_cell.angle_beta   90.00
_cell.angle_gamma   90.00
#
_symmetry.space_group_name_H-M   'P 1'
#
loop_
_entity.id
_entity.type
_entity.pdbx_description
1 polymer ?
#
loop_
_entity_poly.entity_id
_entity_poly.type
_entity_poly.pdbx_seq_one_letter_code
_entity_poly.pdbx_strand_id
1 'polypeptide(L)'
;MKITTVGVCIICGIFPLLILPQLPGTVTLAFLTLFACVLAFIPVKTVRYIALTLLFFVWGILAAKQILWAGETLTGATQDAIVEIIATDGMTTHYGQITHLQGRRIFPAPGLVLYGEYLPQAVCAGQVWSMKLKVRAVHGQLNDGGFDSQRYAIAQHQPLTGRFLQASVIEPNCSLRAQYLASLQTTLQPYMWNAVILGLGMGERLSVPKEIKNIMRDTGTAHLMAISGLHIAFAALLAAGLIRGGQVFLPGCWIHWQMPLIGGICCAAFYAWLTGMQPPALRTVVALAIWGMLKLSGRQWSGWDVWICCLA
;
A
#
# COMPACT_ATOMS: atom_id res chain seq x y z
N MET A 1 -18.68 -1.89 -24.05
CA MET A 1 -18.78 -2.75 -22.85
C MET A 1 -19.40 -1.92 -21.72
N LYS A 2 -20.31 -2.50 -20.93
CA LYS A 2 -20.80 -1.82 -19.72
C LYS A 2 -19.69 -1.89 -18.66
N ILE A 3 -19.43 -0.79 -17.97
CA ILE A 3 -18.32 -0.71 -17.01
C ILE A 3 -18.50 -1.69 -15.83
N THR A 4 -19.75 -1.90 -15.42
CA THR A 4 -20.15 -2.92 -14.43
C THR A 4 -19.72 -4.32 -14.82
N THR A 5 -19.89 -4.69 -16.09
CA THR A 5 -19.49 -6.02 -16.57
C THR A 5 -17.97 -6.19 -16.51
N VAL A 6 -17.21 -5.11 -16.77
CA VAL A 6 -15.75 -5.12 -16.62
C VAL A 6 -15.38 -5.36 -15.15
N GLY A 7 -15.98 -4.62 -14.23
CA GLY A 7 -15.74 -4.80 -12.79
C GLY A 7 -16.05 -6.22 -12.32
N VAL A 8 -17.17 -6.79 -12.76
CA VAL A 8 -17.53 -8.20 -12.46
C VAL A 8 -16.48 -9.16 -13.02
N CYS A 9 -15.98 -8.94 -14.24
CA CYS A 9 -14.93 -9.78 -14.84
C CYS A 9 -13.62 -9.72 -14.03
N ILE A 10 -13.26 -8.54 -13.50
CA ILE A 10 -12.07 -8.39 -12.64
C ILE A 10 -12.24 -9.20 -11.36
N ILE A 11 -13.36 -9.02 -10.66
CA ILE A 11 -13.66 -9.74 -9.42
C ILE A 11 -13.67 -11.26 -9.65
N CYS A 12 -14.38 -11.72 -10.68
CA CYS A 12 -14.43 -13.15 -11.02
C CYS A 12 -13.08 -13.71 -11.45
N GLY A 13 -12.20 -12.88 -12.04
CA GLY A 13 -10.84 -13.30 -12.40
C GLY A 13 -9.93 -13.48 -11.17
N ILE A 14 -10.05 -12.63 -10.17
CA ILE A 14 -9.21 -12.68 -8.97
C ILE A 14 -9.74 -13.68 -7.94
N PHE A 15 -11.05 -13.87 -7.86
CA PHE A 15 -11.69 -14.71 -6.84
C PHE A 15 -11.15 -16.15 -6.75
N PRO A 16 -10.87 -16.88 -7.87
CA PRO A 16 -10.34 -18.23 -7.80
C PRO A 16 -8.98 -18.34 -7.07
N LEU A 17 -8.19 -17.25 -7.02
CA LEU A 17 -6.90 -17.25 -6.30
C LEU A 17 -7.05 -17.49 -4.80
N LEU A 18 -8.22 -17.19 -4.21
CA LEU A 18 -8.50 -17.43 -2.80
C LEU A 18 -8.63 -18.93 -2.46
N ILE A 19 -8.89 -19.77 -3.46
CA ILE A 19 -9.21 -21.19 -3.30
C ILE A 19 -8.07 -22.07 -3.84
N LEU A 20 -7.17 -21.51 -4.65
CA LEU A 20 -6.07 -22.27 -5.26
C LEU A 20 -5.05 -22.71 -4.21
N PRO A 21 -4.81 -24.02 -4.03
CA PRO A 21 -3.82 -24.53 -3.08
C PRO A 21 -2.37 -24.26 -3.53
N GLN A 22 -2.14 -24.18 -4.84
CA GLN A 22 -0.83 -23.91 -5.44
C GLN A 22 -0.96 -23.05 -6.68
N LEU A 23 0.03 -22.18 -6.90
CA LEU A 23 0.05 -21.33 -8.09
C LEU A 23 0.45 -22.14 -9.34
N PRO A 24 -0.24 -21.93 -10.46
CA PRO A 24 0.08 -22.59 -11.72
C PRO A 24 1.52 -22.34 -12.19
N GLY A 25 2.11 -23.33 -12.84
CA GLY A 25 3.45 -23.25 -13.43
C GLY A 25 3.55 -22.21 -14.55
N THR A 26 4.78 -21.86 -14.94
CA THR A 26 5.03 -20.86 -16.01
C THR A 26 4.46 -21.29 -17.37
N VAL A 27 4.53 -22.59 -17.70
CA VAL A 27 3.98 -23.15 -18.94
C VAL A 27 2.46 -23.00 -18.99
N THR A 28 1.76 -23.36 -17.89
CA THR A 28 0.31 -23.21 -17.78
C THR A 28 -0.09 -21.74 -17.89
N LEU A 29 0.69 -20.85 -17.29
CA LEU A 29 0.45 -19.41 -17.35
C LEU A 29 0.58 -18.86 -18.79
N ALA A 30 1.64 -19.27 -19.49
CA ALA A 30 1.84 -18.88 -20.89
C ALA A 30 0.69 -19.36 -21.78
N PHE A 31 0.24 -20.62 -21.59
CA PHE A 31 -0.91 -21.17 -22.30
C PHE A 31 -2.20 -20.40 -22.01
N LEU A 32 -2.50 -20.12 -20.74
CA LEU A 32 -3.69 -19.34 -20.34
C LEU A 32 -3.65 -17.92 -20.92
N THR A 33 -2.48 -17.28 -20.93
CA THR A 33 -2.30 -15.95 -21.51
C THR A 33 -2.57 -15.96 -23.01
N LEU A 34 -1.94 -16.92 -23.74
CA LEU A 34 -2.15 -17.06 -25.18
C LEU A 34 -3.62 -17.34 -25.50
N PHE A 35 -4.24 -18.24 -24.75
CA PHE A 35 -5.66 -18.59 -24.92
C PHE A 35 -6.57 -17.37 -24.68
N ALA A 36 -6.33 -16.61 -23.59
CA ALA A 36 -7.08 -15.39 -23.30
C ALA A 36 -6.90 -14.33 -24.42
N CYS A 37 -5.68 -14.17 -24.95
CA CYS A 37 -5.43 -13.28 -26.07
C CYS A 37 -6.20 -13.70 -27.33
N VAL A 38 -6.19 -14.99 -27.68
CA VAL A 38 -6.94 -15.51 -28.83
C VAL A 38 -8.45 -15.24 -28.67
N LEU A 39 -9.00 -15.52 -27.48
CA LEU A 39 -10.41 -15.23 -27.19
C LEU A 39 -10.76 -13.74 -27.29
N ALA A 40 -9.84 -12.84 -26.95
CA ALA A 40 -10.06 -11.39 -27.03
C ALA A 40 -10.27 -10.88 -28.47
N PHE A 41 -9.71 -11.55 -29.47
CA PHE A 41 -9.89 -11.22 -30.89
C PHE A 41 -11.24 -11.68 -31.46
N ILE A 42 -11.93 -12.60 -30.81
CA ILE A 42 -13.24 -13.07 -31.26
C ILE A 42 -14.29 -11.96 -31.09
N PRO A 43 -15.06 -11.60 -32.16
CA PRO A 43 -16.00 -10.47 -32.10
C PRO A 43 -17.32 -10.76 -31.39
N VAL A 44 -17.33 -11.78 -30.48
CA VAL A 44 -18.49 -12.16 -29.68
C VAL A 44 -18.34 -11.54 -28.26
N LYS A 45 -19.32 -10.76 -27.81
CA LYS A 45 -19.28 -10.04 -26.53
C LYS A 45 -19.01 -10.96 -25.33
N THR A 46 -19.69 -12.09 -25.24
CA THR A 46 -19.53 -13.06 -24.14
C THR A 46 -18.11 -13.62 -24.09
N VAL A 47 -17.53 -13.96 -25.27
CA VAL A 47 -16.17 -14.48 -25.35
C VAL A 47 -15.14 -13.44 -24.90
N ARG A 48 -15.35 -12.16 -25.22
CA ARG A 48 -14.48 -11.07 -24.73
C ARG A 48 -14.54 -10.89 -23.22
N TYR A 49 -15.69 -11.12 -22.59
CA TYR A 49 -15.79 -11.10 -21.13
C TYR A 49 -15.02 -12.26 -20.50
N ILE A 50 -15.11 -13.46 -21.06
CA ILE A 50 -14.31 -14.61 -20.62
C ILE A 50 -12.82 -14.32 -20.77
N ALA A 51 -12.39 -13.78 -21.91
CA ALA A 51 -11.01 -13.37 -22.15
C ALA A 51 -10.52 -12.37 -21.08
N LEU A 52 -11.34 -11.36 -20.76
CA LEU A 52 -11.02 -10.36 -19.76
C LEU A 52 -10.86 -10.98 -18.36
N THR A 53 -11.79 -11.87 -17.98
CA THR A 53 -11.72 -12.61 -16.70
C THR A 53 -10.45 -13.44 -16.61
N LEU A 54 -10.07 -14.15 -17.67
CA LEU A 54 -8.84 -14.94 -17.73
C LEU A 54 -7.59 -14.06 -17.65
N LEU A 55 -7.57 -12.89 -18.32
CA LEU A 55 -6.45 -11.95 -18.23
C LEU A 55 -6.25 -11.44 -16.79
N PHE A 56 -7.32 -11.10 -16.07
CA PHE A 56 -7.21 -10.70 -14.67
C PHE A 56 -6.80 -11.85 -13.74
N PHE A 57 -7.23 -13.07 -14.03
CA PHE A 57 -6.76 -14.26 -13.33
C PHE A 57 -5.24 -14.46 -13.51
N VAL A 58 -4.75 -14.38 -14.76
CA VAL A 58 -3.31 -14.44 -15.08
C VAL A 58 -2.54 -13.32 -14.38
N TRP A 59 -3.06 -12.10 -14.44
CA TRP A 59 -2.45 -10.95 -13.75
C TRP A 59 -2.33 -11.17 -12.24
N GLY A 60 -3.37 -11.68 -11.59
CA GLY A 60 -3.36 -11.99 -10.16
C GLY A 60 -2.32 -13.07 -9.81
N ILE A 61 -2.18 -14.12 -10.64
CA ILE A 61 -1.13 -15.14 -10.45
C ILE A 61 0.26 -14.52 -10.60
N LEU A 62 0.47 -13.66 -11.60
CA LEU A 62 1.76 -12.99 -11.81
C LEU A 62 2.11 -12.11 -10.61
N ALA A 63 1.16 -11.34 -10.09
CA ALA A 63 1.34 -10.51 -8.91
C ALA A 63 1.72 -11.35 -7.67
N ALA A 64 1.05 -12.49 -7.46
CA ALA A 64 1.36 -13.40 -6.36
C ALA A 64 2.77 -14.03 -6.53
N LYS A 65 3.10 -14.51 -7.74
CA LYS A 65 4.43 -15.08 -8.02
C LYS A 65 5.55 -14.07 -7.81
N GLN A 66 5.32 -12.81 -8.12
CA GLN A 66 6.29 -11.74 -7.96
C GLN A 66 6.67 -11.52 -6.49
N ILE A 67 5.69 -11.60 -5.57
CA ILE A 67 5.95 -11.49 -4.14
C ILE A 67 6.73 -12.71 -3.64
N LEU A 68 6.34 -13.91 -4.07
CA LEU A 68 6.98 -15.16 -3.65
C LEU A 68 8.38 -15.33 -4.23
N TRP A 69 8.62 -14.87 -5.45
CA TRP A 69 9.93 -14.92 -6.12
C TRP A 69 11.06 -14.35 -5.24
N ALA A 70 10.80 -13.25 -4.56
CA ALA A 70 11.80 -12.63 -3.69
C ALA A 70 12.23 -13.57 -2.55
N GLY A 71 11.26 -14.30 -1.96
CA GLY A 71 11.55 -15.28 -0.91
C GLY A 71 12.32 -16.51 -1.41
N GLU A 72 12.13 -16.91 -2.67
CA GLU A 72 12.79 -18.08 -3.25
C GLU A 72 14.20 -17.79 -3.73
N THR A 73 14.42 -16.61 -4.34
CA THR A 73 15.70 -16.29 -5.05
C THR A 73 16.68 -15.51 -4.22
N LEU A 74 16.24 -14.71 -3.25
CA LEU A 74 17.12 -13.81 -2.50
C LEU A 74 17.57 -14.38 -1.16
N THR A 75 17.20 -15.62 -0.84
CA THR A 75 17.55 -16.24 0.44
C THR A 75 18.87 -17.02 0.38
N GLY A 76 19.58 -17.06 1.51
CA GLY A 76 20.72 -17.94 1.76
C GLY A 76 22.08 -17.27 1.79
N ALA A 77 22.61 -16.80 0.69
CA ALA A 77 23.95 -16.21 0.63
C ALA A 77 23.95 -14.73 1.08
N THR A 78 25.09 -14.28 1.58
CA THR A 78 25.30 -12.85 1.83
C THR A 78 25.42 -12.11 0.51
N GLN A 79 24.65 -11.05 0.34
CA GLN A 79 24.54 -10.31 -0.93
C GLN A 79 24.73 -8.81 -0.71
N ASP A 80 25.39 -8.16 -1.67
CA ASP A 80 25.50 -6.71 -1.69
C ASP A 80 24.26 -6.12 -2.34
N ALA A 81 23.56 -5.26 -1.61
CA ALA A 81 22.29 -4.68 -2.03
C ALA A 81 22.22 -3.19 -1.73
N ILE A 82 21.48 -2.46 -2.54
CA ILE A 82 21.08 -1.08 -2.25
C ILE A 82 19.64 -1.12 -1.73
N VAL A 83 19.45 -0.59 -0.53
CA VAL A 83 18.19 -0.57 0.18
C VAL A 83 17.72 0.86 0.38
N GLU A 84 16.49 1.15 0.00
CA GLU A 84 15.80 2.37 0.35
C GLU A 84 14.98 2.13 1.61
N ILE A 85 15.18 2.95 2.64
CA ILE A 85 14.43 2.86 3.91
C ILE A 85 13.06 3.52 3.73
N ILE A 86 12.00 2.73 3.96
CA ILE A 86 10.61 3.21 3.86
C ILE A 86 10.10 3.70 5.21
N ALA A 87 10.42 2.96 6.27
CA ALA A 87 10.03 3.28 7.64
C ALA A 87 11.05 2.73 8.64
N THR A 88 11.15 3.34 9.79
CA THR A 88 12.05 2.91 10.86
C THR A 88 11.48 3.26 12.22
N ASP A 89 11.80 2.45 13.24
CA ASP A 89 11.54 2.81 14.64
C ASP A 89 12.61 3.74 15.22
N GLY A 90 13.61 4.09 14.42
CA GLY A 90 14.77 4.88 14.84
C GLY A 90 15.80 4.10 15.65
N MET A 91 15.57 2.83 15.93
CA MET A 91 16.42 1.98 16.77
C MET A 91 16.93 0.75 16.02
N THR A 92 16.18 -0.33 16.05
CA THR A 92 16.65 -1.66 15.61
C THR A 92 15.79 -2.29 14.52
N THR A 93 14.66 -1.66 14.17
CA THR A 93 13.73 -2.20 13.16
C THR A 93 13.62 -1.24 11.98
N HIS A 94 14.06 -1.69 10.83
CA HIS A 94 14.04 -0.89 9.62
C HIS A 94 13.28 -1.63 8.52
N TYR A 95 12.28 -0.96 7.97
CA TYR A 95 11.51 -1.43 6.82
C TYR A 95 12.09 -0.79 5.57
N GLY A 96 12.46 -1.59 4.60
CA GLY A 96 13.07 -1.10 3.36
C GLY A 96 12.63 -1.87 2.13
N GLN A 97 13.10 -1.42 0.98
CA GLN A 97 12.96 -2.10 -0.30
C GLN A 97 14.35 -2.28 -0.94
N ILE A 98 14.60 -3.46 -1.50
CA ILE A 98 15.83 -3.74 -2.23
C ILE A 98 15.68 -3.20 -3.65
N THR A 99 16.35 -2.08 -3.96
CA THR A 99 16.29 -1.43 -5.27
C THR A 99 17.32 -2.00 -6.24
N HIS A 100 18.50 -2.38 -5.74
CA HIS A 100 19.55 -2.99 -6.54
C HIS A 100 20.17 -4.18 -5.79
N LEU A 101 20.53 -5.20 -6.55
CA LEU A 101 21.24 -6.37 -6.06
C LEU A 101 22.44 -6.63 -6.96
N GLN A 102 23.64 -6.72 -6.37
CA GLN A 102 24.88 -6.94 -7.12
C GLN A 102 25.04 -5.97 -8.32
N GLY A 103 24.67 -4.70 -8.14
CA GLY A 103 24.75 -3.66 -9.17
C GLY A 103 23.61 -3.67 -10.20
N ARG A 104 22.68 -4.64 -10.17
CA ARG A 104 21.54 -4.71 -11.09
C ARG A 104 20.27 -4.21 -10.40
N ARG A 105 19.54 -3.33 -11.08
CA ARG A 105 18.22 -2.86 -10.59
C ARG A 105 17.21 -3.99 -10.60
N ILE A 106 16.48 -4.13 -9.49
CA ILE A 106 15.37 -5.09 -9.37
C ILE A 106 14.06 -4.31 -9.48
N PHE A 107 13.19 -4.81 -10.34
CA PHE A 107 11.83 -4.28 -10.46
C PHE A 107 10.83 -5.43 -10.54
N PRO A 108 9.79 -5.36 -9.70
CA PRO A 108 9.59 -4.42 -8.62
C PRO A 108 10.51 -4.71 -7.42
N ALA A 109 10.83 -3.68 -6.66
CA ALA A 109 11.69 -3.77 -5.50
C ALA A 109 11.01 -4.56 -4.38
N PRO A 110 11.57 -5.72 -3.95
CA PRO A 110 10.97 -6.52 -2.88
C PRO A 110 11.14 -5.81 -1.53
N GLY A 111 10.09 -5.88 -0.72
CA GLY A 111 10.10 -5.38 0.65
C GLY A 111 10.93 -6.24 1.58
N LEU A 112 11.56 -5.61 2.54
CA LEU A 112 12.50 -6.21 3.48
C LEU A 112 12.29 -5.62 4.86
N VAL A 113 12.35 -6.47 5.90
CA VAL A 113 12.41 -6.04 7.29
C VAL A 113 13.76 -6.44 7.90
N LEU A 114 14.51 -5.45 8.35
CA LEU A 114 15.79 -5.62 9.02
C LEU A 114 15.63 -5.49 10.52
N TYR A 115 16.19 -6.43 11.27
CA TYR A 115 16.13 -6.46 12.72
C TYR A 115 17.53 -6.50 13.34
N GLY A 116 17.67 -5.92 14.51
CA GLY A 116 18.65 -6.31 15.51
C GLY A 116 19.88 -5.43 15.66
N GLU A 117 20.13 -4.45 14.81
CA GLU A 117 21.34 -3.62 14.94
C GLU A 117 21.06 -2.16 14.60
N TYR A 118 21.77 -1.27 15.30
CA TYR A 118 21.75 0.16 14.99
C TYR A 118 22.55 0.43 13.72
N LEU A 119 22.01 1.23 12.84
CA LEU A 119 22.76 1.76 11.70
C LEU A 119 23.78 2.81 12.18
N PRO A 120 24.92 2.96 11.48
CA PRO A 120 26.00 3.82 11.95
C PRO A 120 25.67 5.31 12.00
N GLN A 121 24.55 5.72 11.44
CA GLN A 121 24.04 7.10 11.44
C GLN A 121 22.56 7.12 11.75
N ALA A 122 22.03 8.30 12.11
CA ALA A 122 20.61 8.49 12.32
C ALA A 122 19.80 8.12 11.07
N VAL A 123 18.82 7.26 11.23
CA VAL A 123 18.04 6.67 10.14
C VAL A 123 16.70 7.36 10.01
N CYS A 124 16.32 7.69 8.77
CA CYS A 124 15.01 8.17 8.44
C CYS A 124 14.49 7.55 7.14
N ALA A 125 13.19 7.59 6.93
CA ALA A 125 12.58 7.15 5.69
C ALA A 125 13.02 8.02 4.50
N GLY A 126 13.32 7.40 3.38
CA GLY A 126 13.82 8.04 2.16
C GLY A 126 15.33 7.89 1.95
N GLN A 127 16.07 7.55 2.98
CA GLN A 127 17.52 7.31 2.85
C GLN A 127 17.81 6.06 2.01
N VAL A 128 18.89 6.12 1.23
CA VAL A 128 19.38 5.01 0.43
C VAL A 128 20.72 4.53 1.01
N TRP A 129 20.79 3.24 1.27
CA TRP A 129 21.94 2.60 1.90
C TRP A 129 22.52 1.49 1.04
N SER A 130 23.83 1.40 0.96
CA SER A 130 24.54 0.21 0.48
C SER A 130 24.74 -0.73 1.67
N MET A 131 24.23 -1.94 1.57
CA MET A 131 24.24 -2.90 2.66
C MET A 131 24.70 -4.28 2.19
N LYS A 132 25.48 -4.93 3.04
CA LYS A 132 25.76 -6.35 2.90
C LYS A 132 24.75 -7.13 3.72
N LEU A 133 23.80 -7.76 3.03
CA LEU A 133 22.61 -8.36 3.63
C LEU A 133 22.73 -9.88 3.75
N LYS A 134 22.21 -10.42 4.85
CA LYS A 134 21.87 -11.83 4.99
C LYS A 134 20.37 -11.91 5.23
N VAL A 135 19.63 -12.31 4.20
CA VAL A 135 18.15 -12.32 4.19
C VAL A 135 17.61 -13.74 4.10
N ARG A 136 16.41 -13.90 4.59
CA ARG A 136 15.60 -15.14 4.49
C ARG A 136 14.15 -14.77 4.17
N ALA A 137 13.41 -15.71 3.61
CA ALA A 137 11.97 -15.57 3.48
C ALA A 137 11.31 -15.46 4.86
N VAL A 138 10.27 -14.65 4.97
CA VAL A 138 9.45 -14.60 6.18
C VAL A 138 8.72 -15.93 6.31
N HIS A 139 8.76 -16.54 7.50
CA HIS A 139 8.05 -17.77 7.84
C HIS A 139 7.17 -17.53 9.06
N GLY A 140 6.03 -18.18 9.08
CA GLY A 140 5.11 -18.17 10.21
C GLY A 140 5.52 -19.19 11.28
N GLN A 141 5.06 -18.95 12.49
CA GLN A 141 5.02 -19.96 13.53
C GLN A 141 3.66 -20.66 13.43
N LEU A 142 3.67 -21.97 13.17
CA LEU A 142 2.46 -22.78 13.01
C LEU A 142 1.92 -23.21 14.39
N ASN A 143 1.61 -22.25 15.25
CA ASN A 143 0.94 -22.51 16.52
C ASN A 143 -0.56 -22.28 16.33
N ASP A 144 -1.37 -23.24 16.74
CA ASP A 144 -2.83 -23.12 16.69
C ASP A 144 -3.30 -21.87 17.44
N GLY A 145 -4.11 -21.04 16.77
CA GLY A 145 -4.59 -19.77 17.31
C GLY A 145 -3.55 -18.64 17.39
N GLY A 146 -2.31 -18.87 16.94
CA GLY A 146 -1.25 -17.88 16.89
C GLY A 146 -1.40 -16.87 15.74
N PHE A 147 -0.69 -15.74 15.85
CA PHE A 147 -0.63 -14.74 14.78
C PHE A 147 0.20 -15.25 13.61
N ASP A 148 -0.39 -15.29 12.42
CA ASP A 148 0.29 -15.65 11.18
C ASP A 148 1.14 -14.47 10.66
N SER A 149 2.38 -14.43 11.13
CA SER A 149 3.35 -13.40 10.76
C SER A 149 3.74 -13.45 9.29
N GLN A 150 3.76 -14.64 8.68
CA GLN A 150 4.09 -14.82 7.26
C GLN A 150 3.00 -14.21 6.37
N ARG A 151 1.75 -14.59 6.61
CA ARG A 151 0.61 -14.04 5.88
C ARG A 151 0.53 -12.52 6.01
N TYR A 152 0.75 -12.01 7.22
CA TYR A 152 0.77 -10.57 7.47
C TYR A 152 1.88 -9.86 6.70
N ALA A 153 3.11 -10.36 6.74
CA ALA A 153 4.25 -9.76 6.06
C ALA A 153 4.08 -9.78 4.53
N ILE A 154 3.58 -10.91 3.97
CA ILE A 154 3.28 -11.02 2.54
C ILE A 154 2.20 -10.02 2.14
N ALA A 155 1.15 -9.85 2.95
CA ALA A 155 0.09 -8.86 2.70
C ALA A 155 0.59 -7.41 2.76
N GLN A 156 1.69 -7.15 3.49
CA GLN A 156 2.38 -5.87 3.52
C GLN A 156 3.46 -5.72 2.44
N HIS A 157 3.56 -6.64 1.49
CA HIS A 157 4.61 -6.70 0.47
C HIS A 157 6.04 -6.76 1.06
N GLN A 158 6.20 -7.43 2.21
CA GLN A 158 7.47 -7.60 2.92
C GLN A 158 7.84 -9.10 3.01
N PRO A 159 8.13 -9.76 1.88
CA PRO A 159 8.39 -11.20 1.85
C PRO A 159 9.74 -11.60 2.48
N LEU A 160 10.61 -10.62 2.76
CA LEU A 160 11.97 -10.85 3.25
C LEU A 160 12.16 -10.31 4.65
N THR A 161 12.93 -11.05 5.44
CA THR A 161 13.46 -10.58 6.73
C THR A 161 14.94 -10.90 6.82
N GLY A 162 15.69 -10.09 7.55
CA GLY A 162 17.13 -10.34 7.66
C GLY A 162 17.85 -9.35 8.55
N ARG A 163 19.17 -9.41 8.45
CA ARG A 163 20.11 -8.49 9.09
C ARG A 163 21.16 -8.01 8.11
N PHE A 164 21.68 -6.85 8.36
CA PHE A 164 22.86 -6.34 7.65
C PHE A 164 24.14 -6.71 8.41
N LEU A 165 25.22 -6.93 7.69
CA LEU A 165 26.56 -7.16 8.23
C LEU A 165 27.41 -5.90 8.14
N GLN A 166 27.21 -5.13 7.09
CA GLN A 166 27.84 -3.84 6.84
C GLN A 166 26.80 -2.92 6.22
N ALA A 167 26.85 -1.64 6.57
CA ALA A 167 25.97 -0.63 6.02
C ALA A 167 26.72 0.69 5.85
N SER A 168 26.57 1.33 4.70
CA SER A 168 27.07 2.66 4.39
C SER A 168 25.99 3.46 3.70
N VAL A 169 25.84 4.74 4.08
CA VAL A 169 24.85 5.61 3.46
C VAL A 169 25.31 6.06 2.07
N ILE A 170 24.44 5.95 1.08
CA ILE A 170 24.67 6.50 -0.26
C ILE A 170 23.96 7.86 -0.35
N GLU A 171 22.70 7.92 0.05
CA GLU A 171 21.90 9.14 0.04
C GLU A 171 21.34 9.40 1.44
N PRO A 172 21.82 10.46 2.14
CA PRO A 172 21.46 10.74 3.52
C PRO A 172 20.13 11.49 3.65
N ASN A 173 19.52 11.94 2.54
CA ASN A 173 18.36 12.80 2.56
C ASN A 173 17.09 12.05 3.02
N CYS A 174 16.45 12.58 4.05
CA CYS A 174 15.14 12.08 4.47
C CYS A 174 14.04 12.52 3.50
N SER A 175 13.03 11.70 3.32
CA SER A 175 11.83 12.07 2.57
C SER A 175 11.11 13.28 3.22
N LEU A 176 10.37 14.07 2.42
CA LEU A 176 9.62 15.22 2.92
C LEU A 176 8.67 14.86 4.08
N ARG A 177 8.03 13.68 3.98
CA ARG A 177 7.18 13.16 5.05
C ARG A 177 7.98 12.90 6.32
N ALA A 178 9.16 12.28 6.21
CA ALA A 178 10.00 11.98 7.37
C ALA A 178 10.52 13.26 8.04
N GLN A 179 10.91 14.28 7.27
CA GLN A 179 11.31 15.59 7.79
C GLN A 179 10.14 16.26 8.53
N TYR A 180 8.94 16.23 7.96
CA TYR A 180 7.74 16.78 8.61
C TYR A 180 7.39 16.03 9.91
N LEU A 181 7.44 14.69 9.90
CA LEU A 181 7.23 13.90 11.12
C LEU A 181 8.27 14.21 12.20
N ALA A 182 9.54 14.38 11.84
CA ALA A 182 10.60 14.76 12.78
C ALA A 182 10.32 16.13 13.42
N SER A 183 9.88 17.12 12.64
CA SER A 183 9.51 18.44 13.16
C SER A 183 8.30 18.37 14.11
N LEU A 184 7.28 17.57 13.76
CA LEU A 184 6.14 17.34 14.64
C LEU A 184 6.53 16.62 15.92
N GLN A 185 7.40 15.63 15.85
CA GLN A 185 7.89 14.90 17.01
C GLN A 185 8.62 15.83 17.97
N THR A 186 9.46 16.72 17.46
CA THR A 186 10.13 17.75 18.28
C THR A 186 9.13 18.67 18.97
N THR A 187 8.12 19.14 18.23
CA THR A 187 7.08 20.03 18.75
C THR A 187 6.20 19.35 19.80
N LEU A 188 5.91 18.06 19.62
CA LEU A 188 5.07 17.28 20.52
C LEU A 188 5.82 16.65 21.70
N GLN A 189 7.16 16.73 21.71
CA GLN A 189 8.00 16.13 22.77
C GLN A 189 7.58 16.46 24.19
N PRO A 190 7.12 17.69 24.53
CA PRO A 190 6.68 18.02 25.89
C PRO A 190 5.41 17.29 26.33
N TYR A 191 4.65 16.71 25.40
CA TYR A 191 3.39 16.06 25.73
C TYR A 191 3.59 14.58 26.03
N MET A 192 3.02 14.10 27.13
CA MET A 192 3.13 12.71 27.59
C MET A 192 2.66 11.68 26.55
N TRP A 193 1.66 12.03 25.74
CA TRP A 193 1.03 11.15 24.75
C TRP A 193 1.47 11.43 23.30
N ASN A 194 2.64 12.06 23.12
CA ASN A 194 3.14 12.46 21.79
C ASN A 194 3.14 11.33 20.76
N ALA A 195 3.62 10.14 21.13
CA ALA A 195 3.65 8.97 20.26
C ALA A 195 2.24 8.50 19.84
N VAL A 196 1.27 8.59 20.76
CA VAL A 196 -0.13 8.25 20.48
C VAL A 196 -0.76 9.27 19.55
N ILE A 197 -0.50 10.56 19.76
CA ILE A 197 -0.98 11.66 18.90
C ILE A 197 -0.44 11.47 17.47
N LEU A 198 0.86 11.19 17.33
CA LEU A 198 1.47 10.89 16.03
C LEU A 198 0.89 9.63 15.40
N GLY A 199 0.64 8.59 16.19
CA GLY A 199 0.00 7.37 15.73
C GLY A 199 -1.40 7.60 15.18
N LEU A 200 -2.23 8.34 15.91
CA LEU A 200 -3.62 8.64 15.54
C LEU A 200 -3.72 9.62 14.36
N GLY A 201 -2.89 10.67 14.36
CA GLY A 201 -2.97 11.74 13.35
C GLY A 201 -2.21 11.44 12.07
N MET A 202 -1.02 10.84 12.17
CA MET A 202 -0.10 10.63 11.05
C MET A 202 0.12 9.16 10.68
N GLY A 203 -0.50 8.23 11.41
CA GLY A 203 -0.32 6.79 11.17
C GLY A 203 1.06 6.27 11.61
N GLU A 204 1.83 7.05 12.39
CA GLU A 204 3.16 6.65 12.87
C GLU A 204 3.04 5.75 14.09
N ARG A 205 3.08 4.43 13.85
CA ARG A 205 2.86 3.42 14.90
C ARG A 205 4.13 2.84 15.48
N LEU A 206 5.27 3.01 14.78
CA LEU A 206 6.51 2.36 15.17
C LEU A 206 7.03 2.92 16.50
N SER A 207 6.90 4.24 16.69
CA SER A 207 7.32 4.95 17.90
C SER A 207 6.43 4.71 19.13
N VAL A 208 5.24 4.11 18.97
CA VAL A 208 4.31 3.88 20.08
C VAL A 208 4.83 2.75 20.98
N PRO A 209 4.96 2.94 22.31
CA PRO A 209 5.41 1.92 23.25
C PRO A 209 4.56 0.65 23.21
N LYS A 210 5.21 -0.51 23.43
CA LYS A 210 4.54 -1.83 23.43
C LYS A 210 3.42 -1.93 24.46
N GLU A 211 3.60 -1.31 25.63
CA GLU A 211 2.61 -1.28 26.71
C GLU A 211 1.31 -0.63 26.25
N ILE A 212 1.41 0.55 25.62
CA ILE A 212 0.26 1.26 25.07
C ILE A 212 -0.42 0.44 23.98
N LYS A 213 0.36 -0.18 23.08
CA LYS A 213 -0.18 -1.10 22.05
C LYS A 213 -0.96 -2.26 22.66
N ASN A 214 -0.48 -2.82 23.77
CA ASN A 214 -1.16 -3.89 24.48
C ASN A 214 -2.47 -3.41 25.10
N ILE A 215 -2.44 -2.27 25.85
CA ILE A 215 -3.64 -1.66 26.43
C ILE A 215 -4.70 -1.40 25.33
N MET A 216 -4.29 -0.83 24.20
CA MET A 216 -5.22 -0.55 23.10
C MET A 216 -5.79 -1.83 22.49
N ARG A 217 -5.03 -2.92 22.48
CA ARG A 217 -5.52 -4.24 22.02
C ARG A 217 -6.53 -4.82 23.01
N ASP A 218 -6.21 -4.80 24.29
CA ASP A 218 -7.04 -5.36 25.35
C ASP A 218 -8.37 -4.59 25.51
N THR A 219 -8.35 -3.29 25.25
CA THR A 219 -9.56 -2.43 25.22
C THR A 219 -10.31 -2.45 23.89
N GLY A 220 -9.81 -3.19 22.87
CA GLY A 220 -10.40 -3.23 21.53
C GLY A 220 -10.23 -1.94 20.72
N THR A 221 -9.45 -0.96 21.22
CA THR A 221 -9.24 0.35 20.54
C THR A 221 -8.05 0.35 19.58
N ALA A 222 -7.34 -0.77 19.40
CA ALA A 222 -6.19 -0.87 18.52
C ALA A 222 -6.50 -0.46 17.05
N HIS A 223 -7.74 -0.63 16.61
CA HIS A 223 -8.19 -0.22 15.28
C HIS A 223 -8.14 1.31 15.06
N LEU A 224 -8.20 2.12 16.11
CA LEU A 224 -8.12 3.58 16.01
C LEU A 224 -6.72 4.05 15.61
N MET A 225 -5.68 3.29 15.96
CA MET A 225 -4.29 3.57 15.53
C MET A 225 -4.09 3.30 14.03
N ALA A 226 -4.99 2.56 13.40
CA ALA A 226 -4.97 2.36 11.96
C ALA A 226 -5.69 3.52 11.28
N ILE A 227 -4.97 4.29 10.45
CA ILE A 227 -5.65 5.25 9.60
C ILE A 227 -6.65 4.49 8.73
N SER A 228 -7.93 4.70 9.01
CA SER A 228 -9.02 4.02 8.31
C SER A 228 -9.47 4.81 7.09
N GLY A 229 -10.16 4.14 6.18
CA GLY A 229 -10.81 4.81 5.05
C GLY A 229 -11.78 5.91 5.49
N LEU A 230 -12.39 5.76 6.69
CA LEU A 230 -13.29 6.77 7.24
C LEU A 230 -12.57 8.10 7.51
N HIS A 231 -11.34 8.07 8.05
CA HIS A 231 -10.56 9.29 8.28
C HIS A 231 -10.28 10.03 6.96
N ILE A 232 -9.94 9.29 5.91
CA ILE A 232 -9.68 9.84 4.57
C ILE A 232 -10.96 10.42 3.97
N ALA A 233 -12.09 9.70 4.07
CA ALA A 233 -13.38 10.18 3.59
C ALA A 233 -13.85 11.42 4.35
N PHE A 234 -13.64 11.46 5.67
CA PHE A 234 -13.97 12.62 6.49
C PHE A 234 -13.14 13.85 6.12
N ALA A 235 -11.83 13.68 5.90
CA ALA A 235 -10.96 14.77 5.41
C ALA A 235 -11.44 15.30 4.05
N ALA A 236 -11.84 14.40 3.14
CA ALA A 236 -12.41 14.79 1.85
C ALA A 236 -13.71 15.60 2.00
N LEU A 237 -14.61 15.16 2.88
CA LEU A 237 -15.89 15.84 3.13
C LEU A 237 -15.68 17.21 3.78
N LEU A 238 -14.79 17.31 4.76
CA LEU A 238 -14.46 18.59 5.39
C LEU A 238 -13.88 19.58 4.38
N ALA A 239 -12.91 19.16 3.57
CA ALA A 239 -12.31 20.01 2.54
C ALA A 239 -13.37 20.44 1.50
N ALA A 240 -14.20 19.52 1.04
CA ALA A 240 -15.28 19.85 0.10
C ALA A 240 -16.30 20.83 0.73
N GLY A 241 -16.64 20.63 2.00
CA GLY A 241 -17.54 21.52 2.75
C GLY A 241 -16.95 22.93 2.93
N LEU A 242 -15.66 23.02 3.28
CA LEU A 242 -14.97 24.32 3.41
C LEU A 242 -14.89 25.07 2.08
N ILE A 243 -14.55 24.36 0.98
CA ILE A 243 -14.54 24.96 -0.35
C ILE A 243 -15.96 25.42 -0.74
N ARG A 244 -16.97 24.59 -0.49
CA ARG A 244 -18.36 24.94 -0.80
C ARG A 244 -18.82 26.13 0.01
N GLY A 245 -18.50 26.20 1.30
CA GLY A 245 -18.78 27.35 2.15
C GLY A 245 -18.04 28.61 1.69
N GLY A 246 -16.77 28.46 1.32
CA GLY A 246 -15.97 29.57 0.79
C GLY A 246 -16.51 30.14 -0.53
N GLN A 247 -17.17 29.31 -1.35
CA GLN A 247 -17.78 29.78 -2.60
C GLN A 247 -18.89 30.80 -2.39
N VAL A 248 -19.49 30.89 -1.19
CA VAL A 248 -20.51 31.89 -0.85
C VAL A 248 -19.94 33.32 -0.92
N PHE A 249 -18.64 33.47 -0.67
CA PHE A 249 -17.93 34.75 -0.70
C PHE A 249 -17.33 35.09 -2.08
N LEU A 250 -17.47 34.21 -3.07
CA LEU A 250 -16.87 34.37 -4.39
C LEU A 250 -17.90 34.91 -5.41
N PRO A 251 -17.47 35.70 -6.42
CA PRO A 251 -18.31 36.08 -7.54
C PRO A 251 -18.89 34.88 -8.27
N GLY A 252 -20.11 34.97 -8.79
CA GLY A 252 -20.84 33.86 -9.41
C GLY A 252 -20.07 33.13 -10.53
N CYS A 253 -19.18 33.83 -11.25
CA CYS A 253 -18.34 33.29 -12.32
C CYS A 253 -17.30 32.24 -11.81
N TRP A 254 -17.00 32.25 -10.51
CA TRP A 254 -16.04 31.33 -9.87
C TRP A 254 -16.71 30.18 -9.14
N ILE A 255 -18.04 30.16 -9.10
CA ILE A 255 -18.81 29.13 -8.43
C ILE A 255 -19.00 27.93 -9.36
N HIS A 256 -18.14 26.91 -9.20
CA HIS A 256 -18.25 25.66 -9.94
C HIS A 256 -18.51 24.51 -8.99
N TRP A 257 -19.54 23.67 -9.29
CA TRP A 257 -19.87 22.50 -8.51
C TRP A 257 -18.74 21.46 -8.46
N GLN A 258 -17.83 21.48 -9.43
CA GLN A 258 -16.69 20.59 -9.55
C GLN A 258 -15.58 20.89 -8.53
N MET A 259 -15.42 22.16 -8.14
CA MET A 259 -14.33 22.58 -7.24
C MET A 259 -14.35 21.88 -5.86
N PRO A 260 -15.49 21.81 -5.14
CA PRO A 260 -15.54 21.08 -3.88
C PRO A 260 -15.23 19.60 -4.04
N LEU A 261 -15.67 18.97 -5.12
CA LEU A 261 -15.39 17.57 -5.42
C LEU A 261 -13.90 17.32 -5.64
N ILE A 262 -13.28 18.09 -6.53
CA ILE A 262 -11.86 17.96 -6.85
C ILE A 262 -11.02 18.29 -5.62
N GLY A 263 -11.31 19.39 -4.93
CA GLY A 263 -10.58 19.78 -3.73
C GLY A 263 -10.69 18.77 -2.60
N GLY A 264 -11.86 18.15 -2.41
CA GLY A 264 -12.05 17.06 -1.47
C GLY A 264 -11.19 15.83 -1.80
N ILE A 265 -11.14 15.41 -3.06
CA ILE A 265 -10.31 14.28 -3.51
C ILE A 265 -8.81 14.61 -3.36
N CYS A 266 -8.39 15.83 -3.73
CA CYS A 266 -7.01 16.26 -3.56
C CYS A 266 -6.60 16.26 -2.08
N CYS A 267 -7.46 16.75 -1.19
CA CYS A 267 -7.23 16.73 0.25
C CYS A 267 -7.13 15.29 0.79
N ALA A 268 -8.01 14.40 0.35
CA ALA A 268 -7.95 12.97 0.69
C ALA A 268 -6.63 12.33 0.26
N ALA A 269 -6.19 12.60 -0.97
CA ALA A 269 -4.93 12.09 -1.49
C ALA A 269 -3.72 12.64 -0.73
N PHE A 270 -3.72 13.94 -0.42
CA PHE A 270 -2.68 14.58 0.38
C PHE A 270 -2.62 14.02 1.80
N TYR A 271 -3.77 13.85 2.46
CA TYR A 271 -3.82 13.26 3.79
C TYR A 271 -3.38 11.80 3.79
N ALA A 272 -3.78 11.00 2.79
CA ALA A 272 -3.29 9.65 2.63
C ALA A 272 -1.77 9.58 2.46
N TRP A 273 -1.18 10.53 1.71
CA TRP A 273 0.27 10.65 1.57
C TRP A 273 0.94 11.01 2.90
N LEU A 274 0.41 11.97 3.65
CA LEU A 274 0.90 12.32 4.99
C LEU A 274 0.87 11.13 5.96
N THR A 275 -0.15 10.28 5.86
CA THR A 275 -0.31 9.10 6.73
C THR A 275 0.46 7.87 6.24
N GLY A 276 1.28 8.00 5.19
CA GLY A 276 2.19 6.96 4.69
C GLY A 276 1.54 5.97 3.74
N MET A 277 0.51 6.37 2.99
CA MET A 277 -0.14 5.58 1.92
C MET A 277 -0.55 4.17 2.36
N GLN A 278 -1.01 4.03 3.58
CA GLN A 278 -1.45 2.75 4.13
C GLN A 278 -2.52 2.09 3.24
N PRO A 279 -2.56 0.75 3.09
CA PRO A 279 -3.49 0.09 2.17
C PRO A 279 -4.97 0.48 2.34
N PRO A 280 -5.53 0.68 3.55
CA PRO A 280 -6.91 1.16 3.72
C PRO A 280 -7.12 2.58 3.19
N ALA A 281 -6.13 3.47 3.43
CA ALA A 281 -6.18 4.86 2.96
C ALA A 281 -6.11 4.92 1.44
N LEU A 282 -5.17 4.17 0.83
CA LEU A 282 -5.00 4.12 -0.62
C LEU A 282 -6.26 3.62 -1.33
N ARG A 283 -6.87 2.53 -0.82
CA ARG A 283 -8.14 2.03 -1.36
C ARG A 283 -9.24 3.08 -1.36
N THR A 284 -9.36 3.84 -0.28
CA THR A 284 -10.36 4.91 -0.18
C THR A 284 -10.08 6.06 -1.15
N VAL A 285 -8.82 6.47 -1.29
CA VAL A 285 -8.44 7.51 -2.28
C VAL A 285 -8.77 7.06 -3.69
N VAL A 286 -8.43 5.81 -4.06
CA VAL A 286 -8.74 5.25 -5.38
C VAL A 286 -10.25 5.19 -5.60
N ALA A 287 -11.02 4.73 -4.62
CA ALA A 287 -12.48 4.71 -4.70
C ALA A 287 -13.09 6.11 -4.87
N LEU A 288 -12.59 7.11 -4.10
CA LEU A 288 -13.01 8.51 -4.24
C LEU A 288 -12.62 9.08 -5.61
N ALA A 289 -11.44 8.74 -6.13
CA ALA A 289 -11.00 9.19 -7.46
C ALA A 289 -11.87 8.59 -8.57
N ILE A 290 -12.17 7.27 -8.51
CA ILE A 290 -13.06 6.60 -9.46
C ILE A 290 -14.45 7.25 -9.39
N TRP A 291 -15.02 7.38 -8.18
CA TRP A 291 -16.32 8.02 -7.98
C TRP A 291 -16.34 9.44 -8.54
N GLY A 292 -15.29 10.23 -8.25
CA GLY A 292 -15.15 11.59 -8.75
C GLY A 292 -15.08 11.65 -10.28
N MET A 293 -14.29 10.78 -10.92
CA MET A 293 -14.23 10.69 -12.38
C MET A 293 -15.59 10.33 -12.99
N LEU A 294 -16.29 9.36 -12.42
CA LEU A 294 -17.64 8.98 -12.86
C LEU A 294 -18.61 10.16 -12.73
N LYS A 295 -18.56 10.88 -11.60
CA LYS A 295 -19.39 12.09 -11.37
C LYS A 295 -19.08 13.21 -12.37
N LEU A 296 -17.79 13.45 -12.64
CA LEU A 296 -17.33 14.47 -13.59
C LEU A 296 -17.67 14.11 -15.04
N SER A 297 -17.83 12.82 -15.38
CA SER A 297 -18.21 12.38 -16.73
C SER A 297 -19.59 12.86 -17.18
N GLY A 298 -20.38 13.44 -16.28
CA GLY A 298 -21.73 13.95 -16.54
C GLY A 298 -22.78 12.86 -16.81
N ARG A 299 -22.39 11.58 -16.76
CA ARG A 299 -23.30 10.43 -16.94
C ARG A 299 -23.95 10.06 -15.62
N GLN A 300 -25.22 9.67 -15.71
CA GLN A 300 -25.91 9.09 -14.56
C GLN A 300 -25.46 7.63 -14.38
N TRP A 301 -24.77 7.38 -13.27
CA TRP A 301 -24.33 6.04 -12.88
C TRP A 301 -25.24 5.52 -11.77
N SER A 302 -25.64 4.25 -11.87
CA SER A 302 -26.36 3.62 -10.76
C SER A 302 -25.42 3.44 -9.56
N GLY A 303 -25.96 3.42 -8.35
CA GLY A 303 -25.16 3.17 -7.14
C GLY A 303 -24.40 1.83 -7.22
N TRP A 304 -25.01 0.81 -7.85
CA TRP A 304 -24.39 -0.49 -8.08
C TRP A 304 -23.21 -0.44 -9.05
N ASP A 305 -23.30 0.35 -10.12
CA ASP A 305 -22.20 0.54 -11.07
C ASP A 305 -20.99 1.14 -10.38
N VAL A 306 -21.21 2.19 -9.58
CA VAL A 306 -20.15 2.84 -8.81
C VAL A 306 -19.53 1.88 -7.80
N TRP A 307 -20.36 1.15 -7.04
CA TRP A 307 -19.90 0.20 -6.03
C TRP A 307 -19.04 -0.91 -6.64
N ILE A 308 -19.49 -1.52 -7.74
CA ILE A 308 -18.73 -2.57 -8.44
C ILE A 308 -17.40 -2.04 -8.98
N CYS A 309 -17.38 -0.80 -9.53
CA CYS A 309 -16.12 -0.19 -10.02
C CYS A 309 -15.14 0.11 -8.90
N CYS A 310 -15.63 0.47 -7.70
CA CYS A 310 -14.77 0.72 -6.55
C CYS A 310 -14.26 -0.57 -5.88
N LEU A 311 -14.99 -1.68 -6.06
CA LEU A 311 -14.60 -2.99 -5.53
C LEU A 311 -13.61 -3.73 -6.45
N ALA A 312 -13.72 -3.53 -7.76
CA ALA A 312 -12.87 -4.14 -8.77
C ALA A 312 -11.46 -3.56 -8.83
#